data_89536d12bf4b4f3ccd1d3a61e40cd2b6
#
_entry.id   89536d12bf4b4f3ccd1d3a61e40cd2b6
#
_cell.length_a   1.000
_cell.length_b   1.000
_cell.length_c   1.000
_cell.angle_alpha   90.00
_cell.angle_beta   90.00
_cell.angle_gamma   90.00
#
_symmetry.space_group_name_H-M   'P 1'
#
loop_
_entity.id
_entity.type
_entity.pdbx_description
1 polymer ?
#
loop_
_entity_poly.entity_id
_entity_poly.type
_entity_poly.pdbx_seq_one_letter_code
_entity_poly.pdbx_strand_id
1 'polypeptide(L)'
;MNFDRSTNDTRRGWIAMVSLFAIAVAASPAAHADPEGRYAVTKLVSDQAGVAAHQDANLVNAWGIAFNPFGFVWVSDAETGKSTLYDGAGVPQSLVVTIPPAAGGTTGSPTGIVFNGANTFLVTAAANSFARFIFATEDGVIAGWAPTVNATNAILVKDNSARGAQYKGLALSAGGNGQLLYATDFHNGKIDVWDSGFNPVSLPAGAFTDPKIPAGFAPFGIQSINGNLYVTYAKQDADRHDDVAGKGLGYVDVFDPNGNLIDRIVSKGPLNAPWGLALAPAGFGEFAGALLVGNFGDGRINAFDLMTGKHLGELKNDKGKPIEIEGLWGLAFGNGFNGQPVNTLFFTAGPGDEEHGLYGRIDPLPDRDHGPH
;
A
#
# COMPACT_ATOMS: atom_id res chain seq x y z
N MET A 1 -22.50 -9.61 90.21
CA MET A 1 -21.46 -9.69 91.25
C MET A 1 -20.29 -8.96 90.69
N ASN A 2 -20.11 -7.65 91.03
CA ASN A 2 -19.17 -7.15 92.03
C ASN A 2 -17.70 -7.49 91.61
N PHE A 3 -16.76 -6.62 91.51
CA PHE A 3 -16.28 -5.32 92.00
C PHE A 3 -15.07 -4.94 91.15
N ASP A 4 -14.88 -3.77 90.67
CA ASP A 4 -14.38 -2.46 91.19
C ASP A 4 -12.88 -2.39 91.40
N ARG A 5 -12.34 -1.14 91.09
CA ARG A 5 -11.17 -0.41 91.47
C ARG A 5 -9.92 -0.47 90.57
N SER A 6 -9.71 0.59 89.76
CA SER A 6 -9.01 1.84 90.20
C SER A 6 -7.53 1.66 90.58
N THR A 7 -6.65 2.24 89.80
CA THR A 7 -5.67 3.18 90.31
C THR A 7 -4.92 3.93 89.17
N ASN A 8 -4.86 5.24 89.33
CA ASN A 8 -4.01 6.20 88.66
C ASN A 8 -2.52 5.86 88.79
N ASP A 9 -1.75 6.05 87.72
CA ASP A 9 -0.40 6.63 87.95
C ASP A 9 0.02 7.46 86.76
N THR A 10 0.38 8.70 87.06
CA THR A 10 0.88 9.77 86.20
C THR A 10 2.40 9.59 86.02
N ARG A 11 2.83 9.44 84.75
CA ARG A 11 4.19 9.76 84.35
C ARG A 11 4.27 10.56 83.09
N ARG A 12 4.79 11.77 83.20
CA ARG A 12 5.24 12.70 82.21
C ARG A 12 6.31 12.02 81.32
N GLY A 13 6.06 11.96 80.01
CA GLY A 13 7.05 11.50 79.02
C GLY A 13 7.11 12.48 77.88
N TRP A 14 8.22 12.96 77.59
CA TRP A 14 8.65 13.99 76.65
C TRP A 14 8.21 13.65 75.19
N ILE A 15 7.58 14.63 74.49
CA ILE A 15 7.33 14.57 73.12
C ILE A 15 8.57 15.02 72.37
N ALA A 16 9.27 14.11 71.73
CA ALA A 16 10.31 14.42 70.76
C ALA A 16 9.62 14.64 69.39
N MET A 17 9.62 15.89 68.94
CA MET A 17 9.13 16.27 67.62
C MET A 17 10.18 15.88 66.57
N VAL A 18 9.95 14.81 65.83
CA VAL A 18 10.75 14.42 64.66
C VAL A 18 10.17 15.12 63.42
N SER A 19 10.85 16.16 62.97
CA SER A 19 10.51 16.85 61.72
C SER A 19 10.97 16.00 60.56
N LEU A 20 10.02 15.34 59.89
CA LEU A 20 10.26 14.68 58.57
C LEU A 20 10.37 15.77 57.51
N PHE A 21 11.58 16.02 57.05
CA PHE A 21 11.80 16.73 55.76
C PHE A 21 11.45 15.78 54.62
N ALA A 22 10.28 15.96 53.99
CA ALA A 22 9.96 15.32 52.70
C ALA A 22 10.72 16.04 51.59
N ILE A 23 11.78 15.42 51.11
CA ILE A 23 12.44 15.85 49.86
C ILE A 23 11.51 15.44 48.70
N ALA A 24 10.78 16.40 48.18
CA ALA A 24 10.05 16.23 46.89
C ALA A 24 11.10 16.18 45.77
N VAL A 25 11.43 14.98 45.31
CA VAL A 25 12.13 14.78 44.04
C VAL A 25 11.15 15.11 42.96
N ALA A 26 11.24 16.32 42.38
CA ALA A 26 10.55 16.65 41.16
C ALA A 26 11.14 15.79 40.04
N ALA A 27 10.45 14.71 39.68
CA ALA A 27 10.72 13.99 38.44
C ALA A 27 10.35 14.94 37.30
N SER A 28 11.35 15.58 36.68
CA SER A 28 11.17 16.20 35.38
C SER A 28 10.63 15.13 34.41
N PRO A 29 9.54 15.36 33.71
CA PRO A 29 9.17 14.44 32.62
C PRO A 29 10.35 14.47 31.65
N ALA A 30 10.99 13.31 31.44
CA ALA A 30 11.88 13.12 30.31
C ALA A 30 11.06 13.47 29.06
N ALA A 31 11.44 14.56 28.41
CA ALA A 31 10.94 14.83 27.08
C ALA A 31 11.38 13.62 26.24
N HIS A 32 10.43 12.73 25.96
CA HIS A 32 10.61 11.77 24.88
C HIS A 32 10.75 12.64 23.65
N ALA A 33 11.97 12.82 23.15
CA ALA A 33 12.16 13.24 21.78
C ALA A 33 11.45 12.16 20.94
N ASP A 34 10.36 12.53 20.28
CA ASP A 34 9.72 11.65 19.30
C ASP A 34 10.82 11.21 18.34
N PRO A 35 11.03 9.91 18.14
CA PRO A 35 11.97 9.44 17.13
C PRO A 35 11.48 10.02 15.80
N GLU A 36 12.16 11.05 15.29
CA GLU A 36 11.83 11.66 14.01
C GLU A 36 12.20 10.65 12.92
N GLY A 37 11.25 9.80 12.56
CA GLY A 37 11.37 8.87 11.44
C GLY A 37 11.67 9.64 10.16
N ARG A 38 12.93 9.58 9.74
CA ARG A 38 13.39 10.26 8.54
C ARG A 38 13.78 9.26 7.49
N TYR A 39 13.50 9.65 6.26
CA TYR A 39 13.68 8.79 5.10
C TYR A 39 14.42 9.54 4.00
N ALA A 40 15.20 8.79 3.22
CA ALA A 40 15.84 9.28 2.01
C ALA A 40 15.07 8.79 0.78
N VAL A 41 14.73 9.68 -0.13
CA VAL A 41 14.14 9.35 -1.43
C VAL A 41 15.24 9.30 -2.48
N THR A 42 15.29 8.21 -3.25
CA THR A 42 16.18 8.05 -4.40
C THR A 42 15.34 7.78 -5.65
N LYS A 43 15.44 8.65 -6.64
CA LYS A 43 14.85 8.47 -7.97
C LYS A 43 15.74 7.53 -8.78
N LEU A 44 15.22 6.36 -9.14
CA LEU A 44 16.00 5.31 -9.80
C LEU A 44 15.85 5.33 -11.32
N VAL A 45 14.61 5.42 -11.82
CA VAL A 45 14.31 5.41 -13.26
C VAL A 45 13.25 6.45 -13.58
N SER A 46 13.41 7.11 -14.74
CA SER A 46 12.37 7.97 -15.33
C SER A 46 12.43 7.85 -16.86
N ASP A 47 11.33 8.13 -17.54
CA ASP A 47 11.31 8.33 -19.00
C ASP A 47 12.06 9.59 -19.42
N GLN A 48 12.20 10.56 -18.52
CA GLN A 48 12.83 11.84 -18.76
C GLN A 48 14.34 11.81 -18.47
N ALA A 49 15.13 12.35 -19.40
CA ALA A 49 16.57 12.45 -19.22
C ALA A 49 16.96 13.35 -18.04
N GLY A 50 17.87 12.88 -17.20
CA GLY A 50 18.44 13.65 -16.09
C GLY A 50 17.54 13.80 -14.85
N VAL A 51 16.35 13.18 -14.83
CA VAL A 51 15.42 13.20 -13.69
C VAL A 51 15.77 12.14 -12.66
N ALA A 52 16.24 10.97 -13.09
CA ALA A 52 16.62 9.85 -12.27
C ALA A 52 17.99 9.28 -12.64
N ALA A 53 18.46 8.27 -11.90
CA ALA A 53 19.75 7.61 -12.16
C ALA A 53 19.80 6.92 -13.53
N HIS A 54 18.68 6.35 -13.96
CA HIS A 54 18.55 5.68 -15.27
C HIS A 54 17.37 6.26 -16.05
N GLN A 55 17.46 6.17 -17.37
CA GLN A 55 16.37 6.55 -18.27
C GLN A 55 15.79 5.29 -18.93
N ASP A 56 14.46 5.17 -18.96
CA ASP A 56 13.74 4.17 -19.73
C ASP A 56 12.49 4.79 -20.37
N ALA A 57 12.49 4.94 -21.67
CA ALA A 57 11.40 5.53 -22.44
C ALA A 57 10.09 4.70 -22.39
N ASN A 58 10.12 3.46 -21.91
CA ASN A 58 8.92 2.68 -21.70
C ASN A 58 8.20 3.03 -20.40
N LEU A 59 8.90 3.59 -19.40
CA LEU A 59 8.35 3.90 -18.08
C LEU A 59 7.54 5.20 -18.13
N VAL A 60 6.34 5.17 -18.72
CA VAL A 60 5.40 6.31 -18.73
C VAL A 60 4.17 5.97 -17.94
N ASN A 61 3.75 6.85 -17.04
CA ASN A 61 2.73 6.64 -16.03
C ASN A 61 2.95 5.31 -15.29
N ALA A 62 4.04 5.26 -14.53
CA ALA A 62 4.42 4.06 -13.77
C ALA A 62 3.43 3.83 -12.62
N TRP A 63 2.55 2.83 -12.76
CA TRP A 63 1.42 2.63 -11.86
C TRP A 63 1.63 1.48 -10.88
N GLY A 64 1.31 0.26 -11.28
CA GLY A 64 1.41 -0.92 -10.43
C GLY A 64 2.85 -1.38 -10.23
N ILE A 65 3.14 -1.95 -9.05
CA ILE A 65 4.45 -2.50 -8.69
C ILE A 65 4.28 -3.87 -8.05
N ALA A 66 5.03 -4.87 -8.51
CA ALA A 66 5.05 -6.19 -7.90
C ALA A 66 6.44 -6.81 -7.94
N PHE A 67 6.80 -7.51 -6.88
CA PHE A 67 8.08 -8.22 -6.79
C PHE A 67 7.90 -9.72 -7.11
N ASN A 68 8.72 -10.22 -8.01
CA ASN A 68 9.01 -11.64 -8.04
C ASN A 68 9.82 -11.97 -6.76
N PRO A 69 9.41 -12.92 -5.90
CA PRO A 69 10.09 -13.20 -4.64
C PRO A 69 11.58 -13.53 -4.77
N PHE A 70 12.02 -13.97 -5.95
CA PHE A 70 13.40 -14.36 -6.22
C PHE A 70 13.99 -13.67 -7.46
N GLY A 71 13.46 -12.50 -7.81
CA GLY A 71 13.81 -11.81 -9.05
C GLY A 71 13.68 -10.31 -8.98
N PHE A 72 13.51 -9.72 -10.14
CA PHE A 72 13.39 -8.27 -10.33
C PHE A 72 11.99 -7.77 -9.93
N VAL A 73 11.90 -6.48 -9.63
CA VAL A 73 10.63 -5.77 -9.57
C VAL A 73 10.04 -5.65 -10.98
N TRP A 74 8.71 -5.69 -11.05
CA TRP A 74 7.92 -5.44 -12.24
C TRP A 74 7.06 -4.21 -12.03
N VAL A 75 7.00 -3.35 -13.04
CA VAL A 75 6.22 -2.12 -13.05
C VAL A 75 5.23 -2.15 -14.21
N SER A 76 4.00 -1.71 -13.96
CA SER A 76 3.00 -1.45 -15.00
C SER A 76 3.19 -0.04 -15.55
N ASP A 77 3.39 0.10 -16.85
CA ASP A 77 3.62 1.36 -17.55
C ASP A 77 2.37 1.68 -18.38
N ALA A 78 1.44 2.45 -17.80
CA ALA A 78 0.06 2.56 -18.31
C ALA A 78 0.02 3.19 -19.70
N GLU A 79 0.78 4.26 -19.95
CA GLU A 79 0.72 5.00 -21.21
C GLU A 79 1.46 4.31 -22.35
N THR A 80 2.36 3.39 -22.06
CA THR A 80 3.08 2.63 -23.10
C THR A 80 2.52 1.24 -23.35
N GLY A 81 1.58 0.78 -22.53
CA GLY A 81 1.01 -0.58 -22.62
C GLY A 81 2.05 -1.66 -22.34
N LYS A 82 2.97 -1.38 -21.44
CA LYS A 82 4.12 -2.24 -21.13
C LYS A 82 4.16 -2.64 -19.67
N SER A 83 5.02 -3.62 -19.40
CA SER A 83 5.56 -3.84 -18.06
C SER A 83 7.06 -3.97 -18.18
N THR A 84 7.78 -3.16 -17.41
CA THR A 84 9.24 -3.08 -17.36
C THR A 84 9.78 -3.67 -16.06
N LEU A 85 11.04 -4.03 -16.06
CA LEU A 85 11.68 -4.69 -14.94
C LEU A 85 12.98 -3.96 -14.55
N TYR A 86 13.22 -3.86 -13.24
CA TYR A 86 14.40 -3.19 -12.70
C TYR A 86 15.01 -3.99 -11.54
N ASP A 87 16.30 -3.81 -11.29
CA ASP A 87 16.95 -4.22 -10.06
C ASP A 87 16.81 -3.12 -8.97
N GLY A 88 17.39 -3.35 -7.80
CA GLY A 88 17.32 -2.41 -6.68
C GLY A 88 18.12 -1.11 -6.86
N ALA A 89 18.99 -1.04 -7.88
CA ALA A 89 19.69 0.17 -8.31
C ALA A 89 18.94 0.89 -9.43
N GLY A 90 17.86 0.33 -9.96
CA GLY A 90 17.09 0.87 -11.07
C GLY A 90 17.63 0.51 -12.45
N VAL A 91 18.56 -0.45 -12.56
CA VAL A 91 19.08 -0.86 -13.87
C VAL A 91 17.98 -1.56 -14.67
N PRO A 92 17.58 -1.04 -15.85
CA PRO A 92 16.56 -1.66 -16.68
C PRO A 92 16.99 -3.04 -17.16
N GLN A 93 16.06 -4.00 -17.10
CA GLN A 93 16.30 -5.34 -17.62
C GLN A 93 15.89 -5.45 -19.09
N SER A 94 16.47 -6.40 -19.80
CA SER A 94 16.20 -6.58 -21.24
C SER A 94 14.79 -7.06 -21.56
N LEU A 95 14.10 -7.69 -20.60
CA LEU A 95 12.72 -8.14 -20.77
C LEU A 95 11.77 -6.94 -20.59
N VAL A 96 10.98 -6.70 -21.64
CA VAL A 96 9.82 -5.79 -21.61
C VAL A 96 8.62 -6.59 -22.09
N VAL A 97 7.52 -6.56 -21.34
CA VAL A 97 6.32 -7.31 -21.66
C VAL A 97 5.22 -6.37 -22.17
N THR A 98 4.66 -6.68 -23.32
CA THR A 98 3.50 -5.93 -23.86
C THR A 98 2.22 -6.44 -23.24
N ILE A 99 1.38 -5.51 -22.77
CA ILE A 99 0.06 -5.79 -22.19
C ILE A 99 -1.00 -5.55 -23.28
N PRO A 100 -1.87 -6.52 -23.54
CA PRO A 100 -2.87 -6.38 -24.60
C PRO A 100 -3.94 -5.35 -24.22
N PRO A 101 -4.43 -4.57 -25.18
CA PRO A 101 -5.61 -3.71 -25.00
C PRO A 101 -6.91 -4.50 -24.97
N ALA A 102 -8.01 -3.83 -24.62
CA ALA A 102 -9.36 -4.30 -24.86
C ALA A 102 -9.64 -4.46 -26.37
N ALA A 103 -10.69 -5.19 -26.70
CA ALA A 103 -11.09 -5.44 -28.09
C ALA A 103 -11.31 -4.13 -28.86
N GLY A 104 -10.57 -3.95 -29.95
CA GLY A 104 -10.59 -2.74 -30.78
C GLY A 104 -9.60 -1.64 -30.36
N GLY A 105 -8.92 -1.79 -29.23
CA GLY A 105 -7.83 -0.92 -28.79
C GLY A 105 -6.51 -1.21 -29.52
N THR A 106 -5.56 -0.29 -29.39
CA THR A 106 -4.21 -0.41 -29.99
C THR A 106 -3.12 -0.58 -28.93
N THR A 107 -3.34 -0.06 -27.74
CA THR A 107 -2.38 -0.07 -26.62
C THR A 107 -3.15 -0.38 -25.34
N GLY A 108 -2.66 -1.30 -24.52
CA GLY A 108 -3.22 -1.56 -23.19
C GLY A 108 -2.81 -0.45 -22.23
N SER A 109 -3.61 -0.24 -21.17
CA SER A 109 -3.29 0.71 -20.10
C SER A 109 -3.15 -0.04 -18.77
N PRO A 110 -2.04 -0.78 -18.52
CA PRO A 110 -1.89 -1.60 -17.32
C PRO A 110 -1.76 -0.74 -16.06
N THR A 111 -2.56 -1.09 -15.05
CA THR A 111 -2.63 -0.45 -13.74
C THR A 111 -2.13 -1.40 -12.66
N GLY A 112 -3.03 -2.10 -11.95
CA GLY A 112 -2.67 -3.08 -10.93
C GLY A 112 -1.92 -4.29 -11.50
N ILE A 113 -0.93 -4.78 -10.74
CA ILE A 113 -0.14 -5.97 -11.07
C ILE A 113 0.04 -6.84 -9.84
N VAL A 114 0.01 -8.16 -10.01
CA VAL A 114 0.31 -9.12 -8.94
C VAL A 114 1.21 -10.24 -9.44
N PHE A 115 2.09 -10.73 -8.55
CA PHE A 115 2.86 -11.96 -8.78
C PHE A 115 2.07 -13.18 -8.32
N ASN A 116 1.95 -14.18 -9.19
CA ASN A 116 1.37 -15.49 -8.86
C ASN A 116 2.47 -16.56 -8.71
N GLY A 117 2.75 -16.93 -7.48
CA GLY A 117 3.73 -17.98 -7.16
C GLY A 117 3.18 -19.40 -7.30
N ALA A 118 1.88 -19.59 -7.46
CA ALA A 118 1.23 -20.89 -7.56
C ALA A 118 1.13 -21.39 -9.02
N ASN A 119 0.83 -22.67 -9.18
CA ASN A 119 0.52 -23.27 -10.48
C ASN A 119 -0.99 -23.18 -10.78
N THR A 120 -1.48 -21.96 -10.78
CA THR A 120 -2.88 -21.55 -10.98
C THR A 120 -2.95 -20.48 -12.06
N PHE A 121 -4.15 -20.04 -12.43
CA PHE A 121 -4.36 -19.00 -13.43
C PHE A 121 -3.72 -19.31 -14.78
N LEU A 122 -4.19 -20.41 -15.43
CA LEU A 122 -3.74 -20.77 -16.78
C LEU A 122 -4.27 -19.78 -17.80
N VAL A 123 -3.38 -19.18 -18.59
CA VAL A 123 -3.74 -18.20 -19.64
C VAL A 123 -4.22 -18.88 -20.93
N THR A 124 -4.00 -20.19 -21.07
CA THR A 124 -4.50 -21.03 -22.17
C THR A 124 -4.89 -22.41 -21.65
N ALA A 125 -5.54 -23.23 -22.48
CA ALA A 125 -5.83 -24.63 -22.13
C ALA A 125 -4.59 -25.54 -22.11
N ALA A 126 -3.42 -25.05 -22.51
CA ALA A 126 -2.20 -25.83 -22.49
C ALA A 126 -1.68 -26.04 -21.04
N ALA A 127 -1.18 -27.21 -20.75
CA ALA A 127 -0.52 -27.49 -19.47
C ALA A 127 0.68 -26.55 -19.27
N ASN A 128 0.91 -26.14 -18.01
CA ASN A 128 2.01 -25.22 -17.61
C ASN A 128 1.91 -23.79 -18.17
N SER A 129 0.75 -23.36 -18.66
CA SER A 129 0.49 -21.97 -19.09
C SER A 129 0.13 -21.04 -17.92
N PHE A 130 0.72 -21.27 -16.75
CA PHE A 130 0.43 -20.49 -15.53
C PHE A 130 0.90 -19.04 -15.67
N ALA A 131 0.00 -18.08 -15.46
CA ALA A 131 0.37 -16.67 -15.34
C ALA A 131 1.31 -16.51 -14.13
N ARG A 132 2.50 -15.96 -14.34
CA ARG A 132 3.42 -15.58 -13.25
C ARG A 132 3.17 -14.16 -12.78
N PHE A 133 2.78 -13.28 -13.72
CA PHE A 133 2.25 -11.97 -13.41
C PHE A 133 0.88 -11.82 -14.05
N ILE A 134 -0.02 -11.16 -13.31
CA ILE A 134 -1.36 -10.85 -13.78
C ILE A 134 -1.52 -9.36 -13.69
N PHE A 135 -2.11 -8.77 -14.72
CA PHE A 135 -2.32 -7.34 -14.90
C PHE A 135 -3.79 -7.02 -14.99
N ALA A 136 -4.19 -5.93 -14.39
CA ALA A 136 -5.44 -5.24 -14.64
C ALA A 136 -5.16 -4.02 -15.51
N THR A 137 -6.15 -3.55 -16.29
CA THR A 137 -5.99 -2.38 -17.15
C THR A 137 -7.17 -1.43 -17.01
N GLU A 138 -6.96 -0.14 -17.26
CA GLU A 138 -8.04 0.85 -17.25
C GLU A 138 -9.09 0.61 -18.31
N ASP A 139 -8.72 0.04 -19.44
CA ASP A 139 -9.66 -0.34 -20.50
C ASP A 139 -10.43 -1.63 -20.23
N GLY A 140 -10.40 -2.13 -18.97
CA GLY A 140 -11.26 -3.21 -18.48
C GLY A 140 -10.79 -4.63 -18.81
N VAL A 141 -9.48 -4.81 -19.03
CA VAL A 141 -8.86 -6.12 -19.32
C VAL A 141 -8.18 -6.71 -18.07
N ILE A 142 -8.22 -8.03 -17.97
CA ILE A 142 -7.30 -8.84 -17.17
C ILE A 142 -6.41 -9.63 -18.13
N ALA A 143 -5.10 -9.50 -17.99
CA ALA A 143 -4.11 -10.19 -18.78
C ALA A 143 -3.13 -10.96 -17.91
N GLY A 144 -2.68 -12.13 -18.35
CA GLY A 144 -1.70 -12.95 -17.66
C GLY A 144 -0.42 -13.15 -18.47
N TRP A 145 0.73 -12.93 -17.86
CA TRP A 145 2.01 -13.27 -18.48
C TRP A 145 2.47 -14.66 -18.05
N ALA A 146 2.60 -15.55 -19.04
CA ALA A 146 3.12 -16.89 -18.87
C ALA A 146 4.30 -17.09 -19.83
N PRO A 147 5.56 -17.13 -19.32
CA PRO A 147 6.75 -17.19 -20.17
C PRO A 147 6.81 -18.44 -21.05
N THR A 148 6.14 -19.51 -20.66
CA THR A 148 6.01 -20.76 -21.42
C THR A 148 5.08 -20.65 -22.63
N VAL A 149 4.23 -19.59 -22.67
CA VAL A 149 3.29 -19.33 -23.77
C VAL A 149 3.83 -18.21 -24.68
N ASN A 150 4.19 -17.09 -24.08
CA ASN A 150 4.81 -15.97 -24.79
C ASN A 150 5.76 -15.22 -23.83
N ALA A 151 7.02 -15.09 -24.26
CA ALA A 151 8.04 -14.49 -23.41
C ALA A 151 7.91 -12.96 -23.29
N THR A 152 7.33 -12.29 -24.27
CA THR A 152 7.31 -10.82 -24.38
C THR A 152 5.92 -10.20 -24.44
N ASN A 153 4.86 -11.03 -24.40
CA ASN A 153 3.48 -10.53 -24.43
C ASN A 153 2.64 -11.24 -23.37
N ALA A 154 1.91 -10.49 -22.57
CA ALA A 154 0.84 -11.04 -21.76
C ALA A 154 -0.35 -11.46 -22.62
N ILE A 155 -1.11 -12.43 -22.14
CA ILE A 155 -2.26 -13.00 -22.84
C ILE A 155 -3.53 -12.43 -22.23
N LEU A 156 -4.41 -11.87 -23.04
CA LEU A 156 -5.74 -11.42 -22.62
C LEU A 156 -6.54 -12.63 -22.14
N VAL A 157 -7.00 -12.60 -20.90
CA VAL A 157 -7.82 -13.68 -20.33
C VAL A 157 -9.25 -13.24 -20.03
N LYS A 158 -9.47 -11.95 -19.75
CA LYS A 158 -10.81 -11.36 -19.60
C LYS A 158 -10.85 -9.99 -20.25
N ASP A 159 -11.95 -9.70 -20.89
CA ASP A 159 -12.30 -8.39 -21.44
C ASP A 159 -13.70 -8.01 -20.95
N ASN A 160 -13.75 -7.03 -20.06
CA ASN A 160 -14.98 -6.47 -19.48
C ASN A 160 -15.24 -5.03 -19.96
N SER A 161 -14.50 -4.56 -20.98
CA SER A 161 -14.61 -3.22 -21.55
C SER A 161 -16.03 -2.90 -22.02
N ALA A 162 -16.70 -3.88 -22.63
CA ALA A 162 -18.10 -3.73 -23.06
C ALA A 162 -19.10 -3.45 -21.94
N ARG A 163 -18.68 -3.64 -20.67
CA ARG A 163 -19.46 -3.31 -19.46
C ARG A 163 -19.00 -2.01 -18.80
N GLY A 164 -18.10 -1.28 -19.44
CA GLY A 164 -17.50 -0.07 -18.92
C GLY A 164 -16.58 -0.31 -17.70
N ALA A 165 -16.01 -1.51 -17.58
CA ALA A 165 -15.09 -1.77 -16.48
C ALA A 165 -13.81 -0.95 -16.63
N GLN A 166 -13.35 -0.35 -15.52
CA GLN A 166 -12.09 0.36 -15.42
C GLN A 166 -11.35 -0.15 -14.18
N TYR A 167 -10.35 -1.00 -14.40
CA TYR A 167 -9.63 -1.62 -13.31
C TYR A 167 -8.44 -0.74 -12.89
N LYS A 168 -8.44 -0.28 -11.64
CA LYS A 168 -7.37 0.55 -11.07
C LYS A 168 -6.41 -0.26 -10.18
N GLY A 169 -6.90 -1.17 -9.36
CA GLY A 169 -6.08 -1.99 -8.46
C GLY A 169 -6.30 -3.48 -8.66
N LEU A 170 -5.32 -4.31 -8.28
CA LEU A 170 -5.35 -5.76 -8.41
C LEU A 170 -4.73 -6.42 -7.18
N ALA A 171 -5.36 -7.46 -6.65
CA ALA A 171 -4.83 -8.24 -5.54
C ALA A 171 -5.08 -9.75 -5.71
N LEU A 172 -4.22 -10.57 -5.12
CA LEU A 172 -4.40 -11.99 -4.95
C LEU A 172 -4.57 -12.30 -3.46
N SER A 173 -5.56 -13.11 -3.12
CA SER A 173 -5.71 -13.66 -1.77
C SER A 173 -6.23 -15.08 -1.82
N ALA A 174 -6.00 -15.85 -0.76
CA ALA A 174 -6.55 -17.19 -0.62
C ALA A 174 -7.78 -17.14 0.30
N GLY A 175 -8.95 -17.47 -0.27
CA GLY A 175 -10.18 -17.70 0.48
C GLY A 175 -10.43 -19.17 0.76
N GLY A 176 -11.56 -19.49 1.38
CA GLY A 176 -11.98 -20.88 1.64
C GLY A 176 -12.12 -21.76 0.40
N ASN A 177 -12.24 -21.15 -0.78
CA ASN A 177 -12.37 -21.79 -2.10
C ASN A 177 -11.07 -21.77 -2.92
N GLY A 178 -9.92 -21.53 -2.32
CA GLY A 178 -8.63 -21.43 -3.01
C GLY A 178 -8.19 -20.00 -3.29
N GLN A 179 -7.25 -19.84 -4.23
CA GLN A 179 -6.71 -18.53 -4.61
C GLN A 179 -7.71 -17.78 -5.49
N LEU A 180 -7.97 -16.53 -5.15
CA LEU A 180 -8.87 -15.63 -5.85
C LEU A 180 -8.11 -14.38 -6.30
N LEU A 181 -8.52 -13.84 -7.45
CA LEU A 181 -8.04 -12.58 -8.01
C LEU A 181 -9.14 -11.53 -7.84
N TYR A 182 -8.76 -10.34 -7.37
CA TYR A 182 -9.67 -9.22 -7.11
C TYR A 182 -9.21 -7.99 -7.87
N ALA A 183 -10.10 -7.36 -8.61
CA ALA A 183 -9.82 -6.09 -9.30
C ALA A 183 -10.84 -5.03 -8.90
N THR A 184 -10.36 -3.85 -8.54
CA THR A 184 -11.21 -2.69 -8.25
C THR A 184 -11.71 -2.10 -9.57
N ASP A 185 -13.00 -2.23 -9.83
CA ASP A 185 -13.68 -1.61 -10.98
C ASP A 185 -14.18 -0.23 -10.54
N PHE A 186 -13.34 0.77 -10.75
CA PHE A 186 -13.55 2.13 -10.26
C PHE A 186 -14.79 2.76 -10.88
N HIS A 187 -14.97 2.62 -12.20
CA HIS A 187 -16.13 3.18 -12.91
C HIS A 187 -17.46 2.63 -12.38
N ASN A 188 -17.55 1.33 -12.18
CA ASN A 188 -18.78 0.68 -11.73
C ASN A 188 -18.92 0.66 -10.19
N GLY A 189 -17.91 1.11 -9.43
CA GLY A 189 -17.94 1.21 -7.98
C GLY A 189 -18.03 -0.14 -7.28
N LYS A 190 -17.32 -1.17 -7.79
CA LYS A 190 -17.35 -2.55 -7.28
C LYS A 190 -15.98 -3.22 -7.34
N ILE A 191 -15.89 -4.40 -6.79
CA ILE A 191 -14.73 -5.29 -6.95
C ILE A 191 -15.18 -6.52 -7.73
N ASP A 192 -14.55 -6.77 -8.88
CA ASP A 192 -14.72 -8.00 -9.64
C ASP A 192 -13.78 -9.09 -9.11
N VAL A 193 -14.28 -10.33 -9.07
CA VAL A 193 -13.53 -11.46 -8.50
C VAL A 193 -13.53 -12.66 -9.44
N TRP A 194 -12.37 -13.31 -9.57
CA TRP A 194 -12.20 -14.54 -10.35
C TRP A 194 -11.54 -15.63 -9.52
N ASP A 195 -11.92 -16.87 -9.79
CA ASP A 195 -11.24 -18.06 -9.28
C ASP A 195 -9.90 -18.29 -10.00
N SER A 196 -9.17 -19.32 -9.57
CA SER A 196 -7.86 -19.70 -10.12
C SER A 196 -7.89 -20.18 -11.58
N GLY A 197 -9.07 -20.34 -12.18
CA GLY A 197 -9.30 -20.62 -13.60
C GLY A 197 -9.73 -19.37 -14.38
N PHE A 198 -9.66 -18.18 -13.79
CA PHE A 198 -10.22 -16.95 -14.32
C PHE A 198 -11.74 -16.98 -14.54
N ASN A 199 -12.49 -17.88 -13.87
CA ASN A 199 -13.95 -17.85 -13.94
C ASN A 199 -14.48 -16.80 -12.95
N PRO A 200 -15.48 -15.98 -13.37
CA PRO A 200 -16.10 -15.02 -12.46
C PRO A 200 -16.68 -15.72 -11.22
N VAL A 201 -16.43 -15.18 -10.06
CA VAL A 201 -16.99 -15.66 -8.79
C VAL A 201 -18.19 -14.80 -8.41
N SER A 202 -19.35 -15.44 -8.25
CA SER A 202 -20.53 -14.78 -7.71
C SER A 202 -20.43 -14.72 -6.18
N LEU A 203 -20.30 -13.52 -5.65
CA LEU A 203 -20.29 -13.28 -4.23
C LEU A 203 -21.71 -12.98 -3.69
N PRO A 204 -21.97 -13.15 -2.40
CA PRO A 204 -23.22 -12.74 -1.77
C PRO A 204 -23.54 -11.26 -2.00
N ALA A 205 -24.82 -10.91 -2.03
CA ALA A 205 -25.23 -9.51 -2.12
C ALA A 205 -24.65 -8.71 -0.93
N GLY A 206 -24.07 -7.54 -1.22
CA GLY A 206 -23.41 -6.71 -0.22
C GLY A 206 -21.93 -7.05 0.03
N ALA A 207 -21.36 -8.05 -0.64
CA ALA A 207 -19.91 -8.29 -0.59
C ALA A 207 -19.14 -7.05 -1.08
N PHE A 208 -18.02 -6.76 -0.44
CA PHE A 208 -17.18 -5.59 -0.71
C PHE A 208 -17.94 -4.25 -0.65
N THR A 209 -18.94 -4.16 0.21
CA THR A 209 -19.73 -2.95 0.40
C THR A 209 -19.61 -2.44 1.83
N ASP A 210 -19.28 -1.17 1.99
CA ASP A 210 -19.50 -0.43 3.24
C ASP A 210 -20.62 0.60 3.02
N PRO A 211 -21.81 0.41 3.63
CA PRO A 211 -22.94 1.30 3.43
C PRO A 211 -22.74 2.70 4.02
N LYS A 212 -21.63 2.93 4.76
CA LYS A 212 -21.31 4.23 5.35
C LYS A 212 -20.37 5.05 4.48
N ILE A 213 -19.81 4.50 3.41
CA ILE A 213 -19.05 5.30 2.42
C ILE A 213 -20.06 6.14 1.63
N PRO A 214 -19.88 7.46 1.52
CA PRO A 214 -20.79 8.31 0.75
C PRO A 214 -20.83 7.95 -0.73
N ALA A 215 -21.96 8.18 -1.38
CA ALA A 215 -22.05 8.06 -2.84
C ALA A 215 -21.02 8.93 -3.54
N GLY A 216 -20.51 8.45 -4.67
CA GLY A 216 -19.46 9.12 -5.45
C GLY A 216 -18.04 8.78 -5.01
N PHE A 217 -17.86 7.78 -4.13
CA PHE A 217 -16.58 7.14 -3.86
C PHE A 217 -16.61 5.70 -4.39
N ALA A 218 -15.50 5.26 -4.93
CA ALA A 218 -15.34 3.92 -5.50
C ALA A 218 -14.06 3.24 -5.02
N PRO A 219 -13.99 1.89 -5.03
CA PRO A 219 -12.76 1.15 -4.71
C PRO A 219 -11.68 1.51 -5.73
N PHE A 220 -10.50 1.90 -5.23
CA PHE A 220 -9.41 2.45 -6.03
C PHE A 220 -8.17 1.55 -6.00
N GLY A 221 -7.40 1.54 -4.91
CA GLY A 221 -6.33 0.58 -4.68
C GLY A 221 -6.82 -0.62 -3.86
N ILE A 222 -6.11 -1.74 -3.96
CA ILE A 222 -6.38 -2.95 -3.19
C ILE A 222 -5.09 -3.71 -2.92
N GLN A 223 -4.91 -4.21 -1.69
CA GLN A 223 -3.74 -5.00 -1.30
C GLN A 223 -4.14 -6.12 -0.33
N SER A 224 -3.60 -7.32 -0.56
CA SER A 224 -3.73 -8.41 0.39
C SER A 224 -2.66 -8.29 1.49
N ILE A 225 -3.09 -8.10 2.74
CA ILE A 225 -2.21 -8.00 3.91
C ILE A 225 -2.71 -8.98 4.97
N ASN A 226 -1.84 -9.90 5.37
CA ASN A 226 -2.17 -10.93 6.38
C ASN A 226 -3.43 -11.73 6.05
N GLY A 227 -3.72 -11.95 4.77
CA GLY A 227 -4.88 -12.71 4.29
C GLY A 227 -6.17 -11.93 4.15
N ASN A 228 -6.22 -10.68 4.61
CA ASN A 228 -7.34 -9.75 4.41
C ASN A 228 -7.07 -8.79 3.25
N LEU A 229 -8.12 -8.24 2.68
CA LEU A 229 -8.07 -7.28 1.59
C LEU A 229 -8.27 -5.86 2.14
N TYR A 230 -7.24 -5.05 2.05
CA TYR A 230 -7.28 -3.63 2.33
C TYR A 230 -7.62 -2.90 1.05
N VAL A 231 -8.71 -2.14 1.07
CA VAL A 231 -9.25 -1.44 -0.10
C VAL A 231 -9.27 0.04 0.18
N THR A 232 -8.63 0.83 -0.67
CA THR A 232 -8.76 2.28 -0.63
C THR A 232 -9.93 2.72 -1.49
N TYR A 233 -10.53 3.85 -1.12
CA TYR A 233 -11.60 4.48 -1.89
C TYR A 233 -11.21 5.91 -2.21
N ALA A 234 -11.38 6.30 -3.46
CA ALA A 234 -11.24 7.68 -3.92
C ALA A 234 -12.58 8.22 -4.42
N LYS A 235 -12.71 9.55 -4.41
CA LYS A 235 -13.88 10.22 -4.95
C LYS A 235 -13.79 10.19 -6.48
N GLN A 236 -14.86 9.75 -7.12
CA GLN A 236 -14.96 9.75 -8.58
C GLN A 236 -15.24 11.15 -9.12
N ASP A 237 -14.73 11.44 -10.30
CA ASP A 237 -15.14 12.56 -11.13
C ASP A 237 -16.57 12.38 -11.70
N ALA A 238 -17.02 13.28 -12.57
CA ALA A 238 -18.36 13.23 -13.13
C ALA A 238 -18.57 12.04 -14.09
N ASP A 239 -17.52 11.66 -14.81
CA ASP A 239 -17.53 10.56 -15.77
C ASP A 239 -17.18 9.21 -15.12
N ARG A 240 -16.83 9.23 -13.83
CA ARG A 240 -16.39 8.08 -13.03
C ARG A 240 -15.14 7.41 -13.59
N HIS A 241 -14.33 8.19 -14.27
CA HIS A 241 -13.08 7.72 -14.87
C HIS A 241 -11.91 7.96 -13.94
N ASP A 242 -11.77 9.19 -13.45
CA ASP A 242 -10.64 9.61 -12.65
C ASP A 242 -11.05 9.98 -11.23
N ASP A 243 -10.06 10.02 -10.35
CA ASP A 243 -10.24 10.47 -8.98
C ASP A 243 -10.25 11.99 -8.88
N VAL A 244 -10.95 12.48 -7.88
CA VAL A 244 -10.93 13.90 -7.51
C VAL A 244 -10.01 14.09 -6.32
N ALA A 245 -8.90 14.78 -6.53
CA ALA A 245 -7.97 15.13 -5.48
C ALA A 245 -8.59 16.12 -4.47
N GLY A 246 -8.29 15.94 -3.20
CA GLY A 246 -8.72 16.82 -2.12
C GLY A 246 -8.50 16.19 -0.74
N LYS A 247 -8.05 17.01 0.20
CA LYS A 247 -7.83 16.55 1.58
C LYS A 247 -9.12 15.99 2.20
N GLY A 248 -9.05 14.80 2.74
CA GLY A 248 -10.19 14.08 3.33
C GLY A 248 -11.06 13.35 2.29
N LEU A 249 -10.65 13.33 1.02
CA LEU A 249 -11.34 12.59 -0.03
C LEU A 249 -10.74 11.18 -0.16
N GLY A 250 -10.91 10.36 0.87
CA GLY A 250 -10.47 8.96 0.86
C GLY A 250 -10.94 8.19 2.07
N TYR A 251 -10.98 6.85 1.91
CA TYR A 251 -11.27 5.88 2.96
C TYR A 251 -10.40 4.64 2.77
N VAL A 252 -10.22 3.85 3.82
CA VAL A 252 -9.60 2.53 3.76
C VAL A 252 -10.46 1.56 4.55
N ASP A 253 -10.97 0.54 3.88
CA ASP A 253 -11.72 -0.57 4.48
C ASP A 253 -10.90 -1.86 4.45
N VAL A 254 -11.22 -2.76 5.37
CA VAL A 254 -10.66 -4.11 5.45
C VAL A 254 -11.78 -5.12 5.26
N PHE A 255 -11.60 -6.02 4.30
CA PHE A 255 -12.51 -7.13 4.02
C PHE A 255 -11.81 -8.48 4.19
N ASP A 256 -12.59 -9.50 4.51
CA ASP A 256 -12.12 -10.87 4.33
C ASP A 256 -12.14 -11.26 2.83
N PRO A 257 -11.54 -12.40 2.44
CA PRO A 257 -11.53 -12.84 1.05
C PRO A 257 -12.92 -13.12 0.44
N ASN A 258 -13.97 -13.25 1.26
CA ASN A 258 -15.35 -13.45 0.81
C ASN A 258 -16.11 -12.12 0.64
N GLY A 259 -15.44 -10.99 0.90
CA GLY A 259 -16.01 -9.65 0.79
C GLY A 259 -16.81 -9.20 2.01
N ASN A 260 -16.73 -9.91 3.14
CA ASN A 260 -17.34 -9.43 4.37
C ASN A 260 -16.52 -8.28 4.94
N LEU A 261 -17.17 -7.14 5.21
CA LEU A 261 -16.53 -6.00 5.84
C LEU A 261 -16.09 -6.37 7.26
N ILE A 262 -14.79 -6.27 7.53
CA ILE A 262 -14.22 -6.47 8.87
C ILE A 262 -14.23 -5.14 9.62
N ASP A 263 -13.67 -4.07 9.00
CA ASP A 263 -13.61 -2.74 9.61
C ASP A 263 -13.41 -1.67 8.54
N ARG A 264 -13.82 -0.43 8.85
CA ARG A 264 -13.32 0.77 8.18
C ARG A 264 -12.19 1.35 9.01
N ILE A 265 -10.97 1.07 8.61
CA ILE A 265 -9.78 1.41 9.40
C ILE A 265 -9.42 2.89 9.30
N VAL A 266 -9.63 3.55 8.16
CA VAL A 266 -9.36 4.99 7.99
C VAL A 266 -10.51 5.69 7.27
N SER A 267 -10.85 6.89 7.77
CA SER A 267 -11.89 7.75 7.18
C SER A 267 -11.36 9.16 7.02
N LYS A 268 -11.33 9.68 5.79
CA LYS A 268 -11.00 11.09 5.53
C LYS A 268 -9.61 11.50 6.08
N GLY A 269 -9.55 12.55 6.91
CA GLY A 269 -8.32 13.00 7.58
C GLY A 269 -7.22 13.40 6.59
N PRO A 270 -6.04 12.74 6.62
CA PRO A 270 -4.94 13.03 5.69
C PRO A 270 -5.09 12.33 4.33
N LEU A 271 -6.11 11.49 4.12
CA LEU A 271 -6.31 10.80 2.85
C LEU A 271 -6.71 11.77 1.73
N ASN A 272 -6.12 11.58 0.55
CA ASN A 272 -6.31 12.39 -0.64
C ASN A 272 -6.13 11.50 -1.87
N ALA A 273 -7.23 10.96 -2.41
CA ALA A 273 -7.20 9.93 -3.47
C ALA A 273 -6.17 8.82 -3.17
N PRO A 274 -6.35 8.05 -2.08
CA PRO A 274 -5.38 7.05 -1.67
C PRO A 274 -5.39 5.84 -2.62
N TRP A 275 -4.20 5.40 -3.08
CA TRP A 275 -4.09 4.21 -3.92
C TRP A 275 -3.10 3.18 -3.35
N GLY A 276 -1.83 3.54 -3.19
CA GLY A 276 -0.77 2.62 -2.77
C GLY A 276 -0.93 2.17 -1.31
N LEU A 277 -0.79 0.88 -1.06
CA LEU A 277 -0.87 0.27 0.27
C LEU A 277 0.33 -0.64 0.51
N ALA A 278 0.98 -0.50 1.66
CA ALA A 278 2.05 -1.42 2.08
C ALA A 278 2.07 -1.60 3.60
N LEU A 279 2.36 -2.81 4.08
CA LEU A 279 2.64 -3.06 5.49
C LEU A 279 4.14 -2.88 5.73
N ALA A 280 4.50 -1.92 6.56
CA ALA A 280 5.90 -1.63 6.86
C ALA A 280 6.54 -2.79 7.65
N PRO A 281 7.67 -3.36 7.19
CA PRO A 281 8.36 -4.43 7.90
C PRO A 281 9.10 -3.91 9.13
N ALA A 282 9.52 -4.83 10.00
CA ALA A 282 10.51 -4.53 11.02
C ALA A 282 11.77 -3.95 10.37
N GLY A 283 12.31 -2.87 10.90
CA GLY A 283 13.48 -2.19 10.34
C GLY A 283 13.15 -1.06 9.34
N PHE A 284 11.87 -0.71 9.16
CA PHE A 284 11.46 0.50 8.43
C PHE A 284 11.40 1.74 9.35
N GLY A 285 12.27 1.83 10.34
CA GLY A 285 12.37 2.97 11.25
C GLY A 285 11.11 3.16 12.12
N GLU A 286 10.72 4.41 12.35
CA GLU A 286 9.60 4.81 13.22
C GLU A 286 8.28 4.11 12.88
N PHE A 287 8.01 3.89 11.61
CA PHE A 287 6.74 3.32 11.15
C PHE A 287 6.77 1.80 10.94
N ALA A 288 7.73 1.10 11.56
CA ALA A 288 7.75 -0.37 11.55
C ALA A 288 6.42 -0.95 12.06
N GLY A 289 5.81 -1.86 11.29
CA GLY A 289 4.51 -2.47 11.60
C GLY A 289 3.28 -1.63 11.23
N ALA A 290 3.46 -0.39 10.76
CA ALA A 290 2.35 0.46 10.35
C ALA A 290 1.81 0.09 8.95
N LEU A 291 0.55 0.39 8.72
CA LEU A 291 -0.03 0.44 7.39
C LEU A 291 0.38 1.77 6.73
N LEU A 292 1.12 1.69 5.66
CA LEU A 292 1.45 2.85 4.82
C LEU A 292 0.39 3.01 3.74
N VAL A 293 -0.10 4.25 3.59
CA VAL A 293 -1.10 4.63 2.59
C VAL A 293 -0.55 5.79 1.78
N GLY A 294 -0.33 5.57 0.50
CA GLY A 294 0.12 6.57 -0.47
C GLY A 294 -1.08 7.28 -1.10
N ASN A 295 -1.05 8.59 -1.10
CA ASN A 295 -2.04 9.44 -1.74
C ASN A 295 -1.57 9.80 -3.16
N PHE A 296 -2.37 9.50 -4.16
CA PHE A 296 -2.14 10.03 -5.51
C PHE A 296 -2.31 11.55 -5.53
N GLY A 297 -3.36 12.07 -4.86
CA GLY A 297 -3.77 13.46 -4.97
C GLY A 297 -2.81 14.51 -4.36
N ASP A 298 -1.86 14.12 -3.48
CA ASP A 298 -0.85 15.03 -2.93
C ASP A 298 0.55 14.41 -2.81
N GLY A 299 0.72 13.17 -3.26
CA GLY A 299 2.01 12.48 -3.27
C GLY A 299 2.57 12.12 -1.89
N ARG A 300 1.79 12.22 -0.83
CA ARG A 300 2.22 11.93 0.54
C ARG A 300 1.97 10.49 0.92
N ILE A 301 2.81 9.98 1.81
CA ILE A 301 2.68 8.63 2.37
C ILE A 301 2.38 8.77 3.86
N ASN A 302 1.19 8.35 4.25
CA ASN A 302 0.71 8.39 5.62
C ASN A 302 0.85 7.02 6.29
N ALA A 303 1.23 7.01 7.56
CA ALA A 303 1.33 5.81 8.37
C ALA A 303 0.16 5.72 9.36
N PHE A 304 -0.45 4.54 9.44
CA PHE A 304 -1.56 4.26 10.33
C PHE A 304 -1.27 3.00 11.15
N ASP A 305 -1.71 3.00 12.39
CA ASP A 305 -1.73 1.79 13.20
C ASP A 305 -2.64 0.74 12.55
N LEU A 306 -2.09 -0.44 12.28
CA LEU A 306 -2.77 -1.48 11.51
C LEU A 306 -4.06 -2.00 12.18
N MET A 307 -4.14 -1.93 13.51
CA MET A 307 -5.26 -2.48 14.28
C MET A 307 -6.35 -1.46 14.58
N THR A 308 -5.95 -0.19 14.80
CA THR A 308 -6.87 0.85 15.27
C THR A 308 -7.16 1.93 14.23
N GLY A 309 -6.40 1.95 13.12
CA GLY A 309 -6.48 3.01 12.12
C GLY A 309 -6.03 4.39 12.60
N LYS A 310 -5.43 4.46 13.79
CA LYS A 310 -4.91 5.73 14.32
C LYS A 310 -3.80 6.24 13.38
N HIS A 311 -3.91 7.49 12.95
CA HIS A 311 -2.85 8.15 12.20
C HIS A 311 -1.62 8.33 13.09
N LEU A 312 -0.50 7.76 12.68
CA LEU A 312 0.78 7.81 13.39
C LEU A 312 1.64 8.98 12.91
N GLY A 313 1.49 9.39 11.65
CA GLY A 313 2.25 10.45 11.02
C GLY A 313 2.36 10.26 9.51
N GLU A 314 3.26 11.00 8.89
CA GLU A 314 3.59 10.92 7.47
C GLU A 314 5.10 10.74 7.29
N LEU A 315 5.54 10.11 6.20
CA LEU A 315 6.96 9.95 5.91
C LEU A 315 7.60 11.33 5.67
N LYS A 316 8.70 11.61 6.36
CA LYS A 316 9.44 12.87 6.27
C LYS A 316 10.85 12.66 5.77
N ASN A 317 11.39 13.66 5.08
CA ASN A 317 12.78 13.66 4.62
C ASN A 317 13.75 14.00 5.78
N ASP A 318 15.04 14.03 5.48
CA ASP A 318 16.14 14.36 6.42
C ASP A 318 16.02 15.75 7.08
N LYS A 319 15.18 16.63 6.53
CA LYS A 319 14.90 17.98 7.04
C LYS A 319 13.59 18.06 7.81
N GLY A 320 12.93 16.93 8.07
CA GLY A 320 11.64 16.87 8.76
C GLY A 320 10.46 17.39 7.96
N LYS A 321 10.60 17.55 6.64
CA LYS A 321 9.50 17.94 5.74
C LYS A 321 8.83 16.70 5.18
N PRO A 322 7.50 16.72 4.97
CA PRO A 322 6.80 15.66 4.28
C PRO A 322 7.49 15.28 2.96
N ILE A 323 7.56 13.99 2.67
CA ILE A 323 7.92 13.48 1.35
C ILE A 323 6.70 13.66 0.46
N GLU A 324 6.89 14.32 -0.66
CA GLU A 324 5.85 14.53 -1.68
C GLU A 324 6.39 13.99 -3.01
N ILE A 325 5.68 13.02 -3.58
CA ILE A 325 5.98 12.37 -4.86
C ILE A 325 4.78 12.61 -5.76
N GLU A 326 4.91 13.52 -6.71
CA GLU A 326 3.85 13.87 -7.66
C GLU A 326 3.38 12.63 -8.42
N GLY A 327 2.05 12.43 -8.47
CA GLY A 327 1.44 11.29 -9.15
C GLY A 327 1.75 9.93 -8.50
N LEU A 328 1.90 9.87 -7.18
CA LEU A 328 2.27 8.65 -6.44
C LEU A 328 1.24 7.54 -6.60
N TRP A 329 1.67 6.41 -7.17
CA TRP A 329 0.86 5.22 -7.38
C TRP A 329 1.25 4.07 -6.45
N GLY A 330 2.09 3.17 -6.89
CA GLY A 330 2.41 1.92 -6.22
C GLY A 330 3.39 2.04 -5.06
N LEU A 331 3.18 1.24 -4.03
CA LEU A 331 4.07 1.08 -2.89
C LEU A 331 4.33 -0.42 -2.64
N ALA A 332 5.58 -0.83 -2.58
CA ALA A 332 5.93 -2.20 -2.22
C ALA A 332 7.31 -2.28 -1.57
N PHE A 333 7.47 -3.15 -0.58
CA PHE A 333 8.78 -3.43 0.01
C PHE A 333 9.58 -4.41 -0.83
N GLY A 334 10.89 -4.25 -0.81
CA GLY A 334 11.80 -5.13 -1.54
C GLY A 334 11.76 -6.58 -1.06
N ASN A 335 12.26 -7.48 -1.90
CA ASN A 335 12.22 -8.94 -1.70
C ASN A 335 13.52 -9.55 -1.17
N GLY A 336 14.58 -8.74 -0.95
CA GLY A 336 15.91 -9.18 -0.53
C GLY A 336 16.82 -9.68 -1.68
N PHE A 337 16.33 -9.68 -2.94
CA PHE A 337 17.08 -10.08 -4.12
C PHE A 337 17.50 -8.88 -4.98
N ASN A 338 18.55 -9.06 -5.78
CA ASN A 338 18.98 -8.10 -6.81
C ASN A 338 19.12 -6.64 -6.29
N GLY A 339 19.62 -6.47 -5.06
CA GLY A 339 19.78 -5.14 -4.46
C GLY A 339 18.48 -4.48 -4.02
N GLN A 340 17.42 -5.25 -3.76
CA GLN A 340 16.09 -4.79 -3.33
C GLN A 340 15.88 -5.12 -1.83
N PRO A 341 16.42 -4.32 -0.88
CA PRO A 341 16.36 -4.63 0.54
C PRO A 341 14.93 -4.74 1.06
N VAL A 342 14.68 -5.68 1.98
CA VAL A 342 13.34 -5.94 2.53
C VAL A 342 12.78 -4.79 3.36
N ASN A 343 13.62 -3.88 3.84
CA ASN A 343 13.24 -2.69 4.61
C ASN A 343 13.31 -1.40 3.79
N THR A 344 13.43 -1.49 2.48
CA THR A 344 13.34 -0.37 1.53
C THR A 344 11.95 -0.37 0.91
N LEU A 345 11.26 0.76 0.95
CA LEU A 345 10.00 0.97 0.27
C LEU A 345 10.26 1.46 -1.15
N PHE A 346 9.85 0.70 -2.15
CA PHE A 346 9.88 1.11 -3.55
C PHE A 346 8.54 1.73 -3.93
N PHE A 347 8.60 2.72 -4.83
CA PHE A 347 7.40 3.42 -5.30
C PHE A 347 7.42 3.60 -6.81
N THR A 348 6.23 3.75 -7.37
CA THR A 348 5.97 4.16 -8.75
C THR A 348 5.14 5.43 -8.76
N ALA A 349 5.28 6.24 -9.81
CA ALA A 349 4.52 7.48 -9.95
C ALA A 349 4.37 7.89 -11.42
N GLY A 350 3.29 8.65 -11.70
CA GLY A 350 2.98 9.29 -12.97
C GLY A 350 3.01 10.82 -12.84
N PRO A 351 4.20 11.47 -12.72
CA PRO A 351 4.27 12.92 -12.61
C PRO A 351 3.88 13.62 -13.92
N GLY A 352 3.53 14.92 -13.83
CA GLY A 352 3.15 15.75 -14.97
C GLY A 352 1.79 15.36 -15.54
N ASP A 353 0.78 15.21 -14.68
CA ASP A 353 -0.56 14.74 -15.08
C ASP A 353 -0.50 13.40 -15.84
N GLU A 354 0.30 12.46 -15.32
CA GLU A 354 0.50 11.10 -15.83
C GLU A 354 1.24 10.98 -17.19
N GLU A 355 1.70 12.11 -17.76
CA GLU A 355 2.46 12.13 -19.01
C GLU A 355 3.87 11.56 -18.88
N HIS A 356 4.37 11.38 -17.65
CA HIS A 356 5.71 10.89 -17.36
C HIS A 356 5.71 9.74 -16.36
N GLY A 357 6.86 9.07 -16.20
CA GLY A 357 7.02 7.97 -15.26
C GLY A 357 8.18 8.15 -14.31
N LEU A 358 8.01 7.69 -13.09
CA LEU A 358 9.05 7.65 -12.08
C LEU A 358 8.97 6.35 -11.27
N TYR A 359 10.10 5.65 -11.18
CA TYR A 359 10.33 4.56 -10.24
C TYR A 359 11.44 4.97 -9.29
N GLY A 360 11.23 4.71 -8.00
CA GLY A 360 12.21 5.08 -6.98
C GLY A 360 12.10 4.27 -5.72
N ARG A 361 12.91 4.65 -4.72
CA ARG A 361 12.92 3.99 -3.42
C ARG A 361 13.02 5.00 -2.27
N ILE A 362 12.55 4.56 -1.12
CA ILE A 362 12.55 5.30 0.14
C ILE A 362 13.22 4.41 1.18
N ASP A 363 14.35 4.87 1.69
CA ASP A 363 15.15 4.16 2.68
C ASP A 363 15.03 4.85 4.06
N PRO A 364 14.86 4.09 5.16
CA PRO A 364 14.94 4.68 6.49
C PRO A 364 16.36 5.20 6.76
N LEU A 365 16.46 6.40 7.30
CA LEU A 365 17.72 6.95 7.74
C LEU A 365 18.03 6.50 9.16
N PRO A 366 19.31 6.30 9.51
CA PRO A 366 19.72 6.04 10.89
C PRO A 366 19.26 7.16 11.83
N ASP A 367 18.89 6.80 13.05
CA ASP A 367 18.67 7.80 14.10
C ASP A 367 19.91 8.69 14.24
N ARG A 368 19.69 9.99 14.41
CA ARG A 368 20.83 10.86 14.74
C ARG A 368 21.30 10.46 16.13
N ASP A 369 22.52 9.97 16.22
CA ASP A 369 23.21 9.87 17.52
C ASP A 369 23.20 11.27 18.14
N HIS A 370 22.32 11.49 19.10
CA HIS A 370 22.46 12.57 20.03
C HIS A 370 23.64 12.19 20.90
N GLY A 371 24.87 12.64 20.51
CA GLY A 371 26.05 12.49 21.32
C GLY A 371 25.79 12.96 22.76
N PRO A 372 26.46 12.38 23.75
CA PRO A 372 26.21 12.72 25.13
C PRO A 372 26.48 14.23 25.35
N HIS A 373 25.43 14.92 25.84
CA HIS A 373 25.52 16.31 26.34
C HIS A 373 26.22 16.37 27.65
#